data_4e660edbce5861a7e715489f10139e47
#
_entry.id   4e660edbce5861a7e715489f10139e47
#
_cell.length_a   1.000
_cell.length_b   1.000
_cell.length_c   1.000
_cell.angle_alpha   90.00
_cell.angle_beta   90.00
_cell.angle_gamma   90.00
#
_symmetry.space_group_name_H-M   'P 1'
#
loop_
_entity.id
_entity.type
_entity.pdbx_description
1 polymer ?
#
loop_
_entity_poly.entity_id
_entity_poly.type
_entity_poly.pdbx_seq_one_letter_code
_entity_poly.pdbx_strand_id
1 'polypeptide(L)'
;MLVMFFGTVEFSSAVAIDRKVTLIARTLSDLTSQSTSLADADMQNTFTASISVVMPYDAALVKGTISQIYIDANSIATVQWSKAGVIASGATQATLATSARKAGDKVTSEIPPTLLIPSSYLILSEANYTYTPAIGYVLKPKITLSDLSYTRPRQVTCVPYNGVPSTC
;
A
#
# COMPACT_ATOMS: atom_id res chain seq x y z
N MET A 1 -25.30 -12.26 -26.84
CA MET A 1 -25.81 -11.19 -25.95
C MET A 1 -25.47 -11.43 -24.47
N LEU A 2 -25.81 -12.58 -23.86
CA LEU A 2 -25.51 -12.82 -22.42
C LEU A 2 -24.02 -12.71 -22.08
N VAL A 3 -23.12 -13.24 -22.90
CA VAL A 3 -21.66 -13.14 -22.67
C VAL A 3 -21.17 -11.69 -22.65
N MET A 4 -21.69 -10.85 -23.56
CA MET A 4 -21.34 -9.41 -23.58
C MET A 4 -21.89 -8.69 -22.35
N PHE A 5 -23.11 -9.01 -21.93
CA PHE A 5 -23.70 -8.42 -20.73
C PHE A 5 -22.87 -8.76 -19.47
N PHE A 6 -22.60 -10.04 -19.25
CA PHE A 6 -21.81 -10.46 -18.09
C PHE A 6 -20.36 -9.95 -18.15
N GLY A 7 -19.74 -9.93 -19.34
CA GLY A 7 -18.41 -9.35 -19.53
C GLY A 7 -18.36 -7.88 -19.18
N THR A 8 -19.38 -7.09 -19.52
CA THR A 8 -19.45 -5.68 -19.16
C THR A 8 -19.58 -5.48 -17.65
N VAL A 9 -20.39 -6.30 -16.98
CA VAL A 9 -20.57 -6.25 -15.53
C VAL A 9 -19.27 -6.60 -14.80
N GLU A 10 -18.60 -7.69 -15.19
CA GLU A 10 -17.31 -8.10 -14.60
C GLU A 10 -16.23 -7.05 -14.81
N PHE A 11 -16.12 -6.49 -16.02
CA PHE A 11 -15.16 -5.44 -16.34
C PHE A 11 -15.42 -4.16 -15.52
N SER A 12 -16.67 -3.72 -15.44
CA SER A 12 -17.04 -2.54 -14.64
C SER A 12 -16.71 -2.72 -13.17
N SER A 13 -16.92 -3.92 -12.62
CA SER A 13 -16.58 -4.25 -11.23
C SER A 13 -15.06 -4.23 -11.02
N ALA A 14 -14.29 -4.80 -11.94
CA ALA A 14 -12.81 -4.78 -11.86
C ALA A 14 -12.27 -3.34 -11.89
N VAL A 15 -12.77 -2.48 -12.77
CA VAL A 15 -12.37 -1.05 -12.84
C VAL A 15 -12.75 -0.30 -11.57
N ALA A 16 -13.93 -0.58 -10.99
CA ALA A 16 -14.34 0.05 -9.74
C ALA A 16 -13.44 -0.33 -8.56
N ILE A 17 -13.01 -1.60 -8.49
CA ILE A 17 -12.07 -2.07 -7.48
C ILE A 17 -10.69 -1.48 -7.70
N ASP A 18 -10.19 -1.42 -8.94
CA ASP A 18 -8.89 -0.84 -9.29
C ASP A 18 -8.76 0.61 -8.79
N ARG A 19 -9.78 1.43 -9.02
CA ARG A 19 -9.84 2.80 -8.47
C ARG A 19 -9.76 2.83 -6.94
N LYS A 20 -10.38 1.86 -6.26
CA LYS A 20 -10.30 1.75 -4.79
C LYS A 20 -8.92 1.33 -4.32
N VAL A 21 -8.24 0.44 -5.04
CA VAL A 21 -6.85 0.04 -4.75
C VAL A 21 -5.92 1.26 -4.83
N THR A 22 -6.07 2.10 -5.86
CA THR A 22 -5.35 3.38 -5.96
C THR A 22 -5.63 4.29 -4.77
N LEU A 23 -6.90 4.42 -4.36
CA LEU A 23 -7.26 5.24 -3.20
C LEU A 23 -6.65 4.69 -1.90
N ILE A 24 -6.64 3.38 -1.71
CA ILE A 24 -6.01 2.74 -0.55
C ILE A 24 -4.53 3.08 -0.50
N ALA A 25 -3.78 2.88 -1.59
CA ALA A 25 -2.36 3.20 -1.65
C ALA A 25 -2.09 4.66 -1.31
N ARG A 26 -2.87 5.59 -1.87
CA ARG A 26 -2.75 7.02 -1.58
C ARG A 26 -3.09 7.37 -0.14
N THR A 27 -4.17 6.83 0.40
CA THR A 27 -4.58 7.09 1.80
C THR A 27 -3.53 6.56 2.78
N LEU A 28 -2.99 5.36 2.53
CA LEU A 28 -1.91 4.79 3.34
C LEU A 28 -0.69 5.73 3.37
N SER A 29 -0.22 6.18 2.21
CA SER A 29 0.95 7.05 2.14
C SER A 29 0.67 8.43 2.75
N ASP A 30 -0.54 8.98 2.55
CA ASP A 30 -0.91 10.29 3.07
C ASP A 30 -1.00 10.29 4.60
N LEU A 31 -1.71 9.34 5.20
CA LEU A 31 -1.82 9.21 6.67
C LEU A 31 -0.44 9.00 7.30
N THR A 32 0.40 8.14 6.72
CA THR A 32 1.75 7.91 7.20
C THR A 32 2.61 9.18 7.12
N SER A 33 2.49 9.94 6.03
CA SER A 33 3.28 11.17 5.82
C SER A 33 2.93 12.31 6.79
N GLN A 34 1.75 12.27 7.38
CA GLN A 34 1.27 13.26 8.36
C GLN A 34 1.68 12.91 9.80
N SER A 35 2.19 11.70 10.03
CA SER A 35 2.62 11.25 11.36
C SER A 35 4.02 11.76 11.69
N THR A 36 4.27 12.08 12.97
CA THR A 36 5.60 12.43 13.48
C THR A 36 6.38 11.21 13.93
N SER A 37 5.68 10.16 14.34
CA SER A 37 6.19 8.83 14.69
C SER A 37 5.05 7.83 14.60
N LEU A 38 5.36 6.56 14.48
CA LEU A 38 4.38 5.48 14.38
C LEU A 38 4.75 4.36 15.36
N ALA A 39 3.76 3.92 16.14
CA ALA A 39 3.79 2.68 16.89
C ALA A 39 2.90 1.62 16.21
N ASP A 40 2.93 0.39 16.71
CA ASP A 40 2.11 -0.72 16.15
C ASP A 40 0.62 -0.38 16.12
N ALA A 41 0.10 0.26 17.18
CA ALA A 41 -1.30 0.66 17.25
C ALA A 41 -1.67 1.73 16.20
N ASP A 42 -0.80 2.73 16.00
CA ASP A 42 -1.01 3.78 14.98
C ASP A 42 -0.99 3.18 13.58
N MET A 43 -0.07 2.25 13.35
CA MET A 43 0.05 1.54 12.09
C MET A 43 -1.20 0.67 11.81
N GLN A 44 -1.71 -0.05 12.81
CA GLN A 44 -2.96 -0.81 12.69
C GLN A 44 -4.14 0.10 12.34
N ASN A 45 -4.26 1.25 13.01
CA ASN A 45 -5.31 2.23 12.73
C ASN A 45 -5.19 2.80 11.31
N THR A 46 -3.97 3.11 10.87
CA THR A 46 -3.68 3.59 9.51
C THR A 46 -4.10 2.56 8.45
N PHE A 47 -3.74 1.29 8.65
CA PHE A 47 -4.18 0.21 7.77
C PHE A 47 -5.69 0.02 7.81
N THR A 48 -6.31 0.05 8.99
CA THR A 48 -7.76 -0.10 9.14
C THR A 48 -8.50 0.98 8.37
N ALA A 49 -8.14 2.25 8.58
CA ALA A 49 -8.77 3.37 7.89
C ALA A 49 -8.61 3.27 6.36
N SER A 50 -7.42 2.94 5.89
CA SER A 50 -7.12 2.89 4.46
C SER A 50 -7.79 1.70 3.76
N ILE A 51 -7.72 0.50 4.35
CA ILE A 51 -8.30 -0.71 3.74
C ILE A 51 -9.83 -0.63 3.75
N SER A 52 -10.44 0.04 4.74
CA SER A 52 -11.89 0.22 4.79
C SER A 52 -12.47 0.99 3.58
N VAL A 53 -11.65 1.72 2.84
CA VAL A 53 -12.03 2.38 1.58
C VAL A 53 -12.51 1.38 0.52
N VAL A 54 -12.08 0.10 0.60
CA VAL A 54 -12.49 -0.92 -0.37
C VAL A 54 -13.99 -1.23 -0.33
N MET A 55 -14.67 -0.96 0.79
CA MET A 55 -16.10 -1.26 0.92
C MET A 55 -16.90 -0.70 -0.27
N PRO A 56 -17.92 -1.45 -0.79
CA PRO A 56 -18.52 -2.66 -0.21
C PRO A 56 -17.83 -3.98 -0.58
N TYR A 57 -16.66 -3.96 -1.21
CA TYR A 57 -15.92 -5.17 -1.58
C TYR A 57 -15.21 -5.78 -0.36
N ASP A 58 -14.81 -7.04 -0.45
CA ASP A 58 -14.21 -7.78 0.66
C ASP A 58 -12.81 -7.23 1.00
N ALA A 59 -12.70 -6.67 2.20
CA ALA A 59 -11.44 -6.13 2.74
C ALA A 59 -10.38 -7.22 2.99
N ALA A 60 -10.77 -8.48 3.18
CA ALA A 60 -9.85 -9.59 3.40
C ALA A 60 -9.00 -9.92 2.15
N LEU A 61 -9.40 -9.45 0.99
CA LEU A 61 -8.66 -9.61 -0.27
C LEU A 61 -7.65 -8.48 -0.49
N VAL A 62 -7.60 -7.48 0.39
CA VAL A 62 -6.65 -6.37 0.35
C VAL A 62 -5.42 -6.68 1.19
N LYS A 63 -4.25 -6.44 0.64
CA LYS A 63 -3.00 -6.37 1.38
C LYS A 63 -2.39 -5.00 1.17
N GLY A 64 -2.21 -4.25 2.24
CA GLY A 64 -1.47 -2.99 2.25
C GLY A 64 -0.04 -3.20 2.71
N THR A 65 0.91 -2.45 2.16
CA THR A 65 2.30 -2.41 2.65
C THR A 65 2.76 -0.96 2.69
N ILE A 66 3.45 -0.57 3.75
CA ILE A 66 4.08 0.74 3.89
C ILE A 66 5.55 0.52 4.18
N SER A 67 6.39 1.30 3.52
CA SER A 67 7.84 1.27 3.70
C SER A 67 8.37 2.70 3.76
N GLN A 68 9.24 2.99 4.70
CA GLN A 68 10.06 4.20 4.65
C GLN A 68 11.39 3.88 4.02
N ILE A 69 11.80 4.72 3.08
CA ILE A 69 12.99 4.56 2.27
C ILE A 69 13.87 5.80 2.52
N TYR A 70 15.15 5.58 2.76
CA TYR A 70 16.16 6.62 2.77
C TYR A 70 16.94 6.61 1.46
N ILE A 71 17.12 7.77 0.87
CA ILE A 71 17.92 7.97 -0.33
C ILE A 71 19.21 8.65 0.10
N ASP A 72 20.33 7.98 -0.08
CA ASP A 72 21.65 8.49 0.31
C ASP A 72 22.17 9.58 -0.64
N ALA A 73 23.36 10.12 -0.36
CA ALA A 73 23.99 11.14 -1.18
C ALA A 73 24.34 10.66 -2.60
N ASN A 74 24.42 9.34 -2.81
CA ASN A 74 24.70 8.72 -4.10
C ASN A 74 23.39 8.30 -4.84
N SER A 75 22.24 8.75 -4.37
CA SER A 75 20.91 8.38 -4.89
C SER A 75 20.60 6.88 -4.77
N ILE A 76 21.22 6.18 -3.81
CA ILE A 76 20.89 4.79 -3.50
C ILE A 76 19.75 4.79 -2.48
N ALA A 77 18.63 4.16 -2.85
CA ALA A 77 17.45 4.06 -2.01
C ALA A 77 17.48 2.76 -1.19
N THR A 78 17.35 2.88 0.13
CA THR A 78 17.41 1.77 1.08
C THR A 78 16.20 1.81 2.02
N VAL A 79 15.56 0.67 2.23
CA VAL A 79 14.43 0.53 3.14
C VAL A 79 14.91 0.70 4.59
N GLN A 80 14.28 1.61 5.33
CA GLN A 80 14.55 1.82 6.76
C GLN A 80 13.68 0.90 7.62
N TRP A 81 12.41 0.86 7.31
CA TRP A 81 11.43 -0.07 7.89
C TRP A 81 10.33 -0.35 6.89
N SER A 82 9.68 -1.49 7.05
CA SER A 82 8.52 -1.87 6.24
C SER A 82 7.54 -2.73 7.04
N LYS A 83 6.25 -2.46 6.87
CA LYS A 83 5.15 -3.20 7.50
C LYS A 83 4.04 -3.46 6.51
N ALA A 84 3.42 -4.63 6.63
CA ALA A 84 2.21 -4.96 5.92
C ALA A 84 1.01 -5.01 6.88
N GLY A 85 -0.18 -4.73 6.35
CA GLY A 85 -1.43 -4.82 7.07
C GLY A 85 -2.48 -5.57 6.25
N VAL A 86 -3.28 -6.36 6.93
CA VAL A 86 -4.41 -7.11 6.36
C VAL A 86 -5.60 -7.03 7.31
N ILE A 87 -6.81 -7.11 6.78
CA ILE A 87 -8.03 -7.27 7.59
C ILE A 87 -8.52 -8.69 7.35
N ALA A 88 -8.66 -9.48 8.41
CA ALA A 88 -9.21 -10.83 8.31
C ALA A 88 -10.71 -10.77 7.95
N SER A 89 -11.21 -11.82 7.31
CA SER A 89 -12.65 -11.89 6.97
C SER A 89 -13.50 -11.77 8.23
N GLY A 90 -14.46 -10.84 8.21
CA GLY A 90 -15.33 -10.52 9.36
C GLY A 90 -14.68 -9.66 10.45
N ALA A 91 -13.40 -9.31 10.34
CA ALA A 91 -12.76 -8.40 11.27
C ALA A 91 -13.03 -6.94 10.89
N THR A 92 -13.05 -6.07 11.89
CA THR A 92 -13.24 -4.62 11.72
C THR A 92 -11.93 -3.84 11.83
N GLN A 93 -10.85 -4.51 12.27
CA GLN A 93 -9.55 -3.89 12.49
C GLN A 93 -8.45 -4.67 11.74
N ALA A 94 -7.49 -3.93 11.20
CA ALA A 94 -6.34 -4.51 10.55
C ALA A 94 -5.38 -5.14 11.57
N THR A 95 -4.73 -6.20 11.14
CA THR A 95 -3.62 -6.82 11.86
C THR A 95 -2.33 -6.58 11.09
N LEU A 96 -1.23 -6.36 11.83
CA LEU A 96 0.08 -6.20 11.22
C LEU A 96 0.60 -7.57 10.75
N ALA A 97 1.16 -7.57 9.56
CA ALA A 97 1.76 -8.73 8.92
C ALA A 97 3.22 -8.41 8.53
N THR A 98 3.98 -9.46 8.30
CA THR A 98 5.35 -9.32 7.81
C THR A 98 5.33 -8.77 6.39
N SER A 99 6.12 -7.72 6.15
CA SER A 99 6.36 -7.19 4.81
C SER A 99 7.32 -8.11 4.03
N ALA A 100 7.18 -8.12 2.72
CA ALA A 100 8.16 -8.75 1.83
C ALA A 100 9.50 -7.98 1.83
N ARG A 101 9.45 -6.64 2.03
CA ARG A 101 10.65 -5.80 2.15
C ARG A 101 11.19 -5.82 3.56
N LYS A 102 12.52 -5.82 3.67
CA LYS A 102 13.24 -5.81 4.96
C LYS A 102 14.06 -4.51 5.08
N ALA A 103 14.31 -4.11 6.31
CA ALA A 103 15.26 -3.03 6.57
C ALA A 103 16.63 -3.38 5.98
N GLY A 104 17.23 -2.43 5.25
CA GLY A 104 18.49 -2.62 4.53
C GLY A 104 18.34 -3.05 3.06
N ASP A 105 17.16 -3.44 2.60
CA ASP A 105 16.93 -3.79 1.20
C ASP A 105 17.16 -2.57 0.29
N LYS A 106 17.88 -2.77 -0.82
CA LYS A 106 18.10 -1.74 -1.84
C LYS A 106 16.95 -1.78 -2.85
N VAL A 107 16.24 -0.67 -2.98
CA VAL A 107 15.05 -0.53 -3.83
C VAL A 107 15.20 0.56 -4.90
N THR A 108 16.42 0.96 -5.20
CA THR A 108 16.72 2.06 -6.13
C THR A 108 16.09 1.86 -7.51
N SER A 109 16.07 0.62 -8.02
CA SER A 109 15.49 0.29 -9.33
C SER A 109 13.95 0.34 -9.37
N GLU A 110 13.30 0.33 -8.22
CA GLU A 110 11.84 0.34 -8.10
C GLU A 110 11.28 1.77 -8.03
N ILE A 111 12.14 2.75 -7.72
CA ILE A 111 11.75 4.14 -7.53
C ILE A 111 11.99 4.92 -8.83
N PRO A 112 11.01 5.71 -9.30
CA PRO A 112 11.20 6.60 -10.44
C PRO A 112 12.41 7.52 -10.23
N PRO A 113 13.29 7.70 -11.22
CA PRO A 113 14.51 8.52 -11.08
C PRO A 113 14.24 9.96 -10.63
N THR A 114 13.08 10.52 -10.97
CA THR A 114 12.65 11.87 -10.57
C THR A 114 12.40 12.01 -9.07
N LEU A 115 12.19 10.90 -8.35
CA LEU A 115 11.96 10.87 -6.92
C LEU A 115 13.23 10.56 -6.11
N LEU A 116 14.33 10.14 -6.76
CA LEU A 116 15.61 9.83 -6.13
C LEU A 116 16.38 11.11 -5.78
N ILE A 117 15.85 11.89 -4.85
CA ILE A 117 16.51 13.11 -4.38
C ILE A 117 17.50 12.75 -3.27
N PRO A 118 18.80 13.08 -3.43
CA PRO A 118 19.80 12.77 -2.43
C PRO A 118 19.49 13.31 -1.05
N SER A 119 19.89 12.58 -0.01
CA SER A 119 19.73 12.92 1.40
C SER A 119 18.27 13.20 1.79
N SER A 120 17.35 12.41 1.27
CA SER A 120 15.92 12.57 1.54
C SER A 120 15.23 11.25 1.90
N TYR A 121 14.08 11.37 2.57
CA TYR A 121 13.22 10.23 2.91
C TYR A 121 12.00 10.19 2.01
N LEU A 122 11.54 8.98 1.70
CA LEU A 122 10.38 8.70 0.89
C LEU A 122 9.52 7.64 1.59
N ILE A 123 8.22 7.82 1.59
CA ILE A 123 7.24 6.82 2.03
C ILE A 123 6.69 6.16 0.78
N LEU A 124 6.85 4.85 0.68
CA LEU A 124 6.27 4.00 -0.33
C LEU A 124 5.12 3.21 0.28
N SER A 125 3.94 3.36 -0.26
CA SER A 125 2.80 2.51 0.05
C SER A 125 2.38 1.70 -1.17
N GLU A 126 2.02 0.46 -0.91
CA GLU A 126 1.56 -0.49 -1.91
C GLU A 126 0.22 -1.06 -1.46
N ALA A 127 -0.71 -1.15 -2.37
CA ALA A 127 -1.99 -1.82 -2.15
C ALA A 127 -2.19 -2.89 -3.22
N ASN A 128 -2.57 -4.08 -2.78
CA ASN A 128 -2.85 -5.21 -3.66
C ASN A 128 -4.23 -5.76 -3.33
N TYR A 129 -5.02 -6.06 -4.34
CA TYR A 129 -6.33 -6.71 -4.22
C TYR A 129 -6.41 -7.91 -5.16
N THR A 130 -6.79 -9.07 -4.63
CA THR A 130 -6.98 -10.27 -5.43
C THR A 130 -8.43 -10.36 -5.91
N TYR A 131 -8.70 -9.85 -7.11
CA TYR A 131 -10.02 -9.92 -7.72
C TYR A 131 -10.30 -11.33 -8.28
N THR A 132 -11.44 -11.88 -7.88
CA THR A 132 -11.95 -13.13 -8.45
C THR A 132 -13.27 -12.81 -9.15
N PRO A 133 -13.37 -12.99 -10.48
CA PRO A 133 -14.60 -12.74 -11.23
C PRO A 133 -15.75 -13.60 -10.71
N ALA A 134 -16.93 -13.01 -10.53
CA ALA A 134 -18.08 -13.70 -9.94
C ALA A 134 -18.67 -14.77 -10.86
N ILE A 135 -18.61 -14.56 -12.18
CA ILE A 135 -19.26 -15.44 -13.16
C ILE A 135 -18.24 -16.31 -13.89
N GLY A 136 -17.01 -15.84 -14.07
CA GLY A 136 -15.88 -16.61 -14.60
C GLY A 136 -16.03 -17.09 -16.04
N TYR A 137 -17.00 -16.58 -16.81
CA TYR A 137 -17.18 -16.93 -18.22
C TYR A 137 -16.24 -16.15 -19.15
N VAL A 138 -15.89 -14.92 -18.78
CA VAL A 138 -15.07 -14.02 -19.60
C VAL A 138 -13.68 -13.88 -19.00
N LEU A 139 -13.58 -13.65 -17.69
CA LEU A 139 -12.33 -13.53 -16.95
C LEU A 139 -12.15 -14.77 -16.06
N LYS A 140 -11.44 -15.78 -16.53
CA LYS A 140 -11.22 -17.03 -15.79
C LYS A 140 -10.14 -16.97 -14.71
N PRO A 141 -8.97 -16.30 -14.89
CA PRO A 141 -7.93 -16.24 -13.85
C PRO A 141 -8.25 -15.21 -12.78
N LYS A 142 -7.75 -15.45 -11.56
CA LYS A 142 -7.66 -14.42 -10.53
C LYS A 142 -6.76 -13.31 -11.04
N ILE A 143 -7.18 -12.07 -10.88
CA ILE A 143 -6.43 -10.88 -11.30
C ILE A 143 -5.97 -10.15 -10.04
N THR A 144 -4.68 -9.92 -9.91
CA THR A 144 -4.15 -9.06 -8.85
C THR A 144 -4.11 -7.63 -9.36
N LEU A 145 -4.94 -6.78 -8.76
CA LEU A 145 -4.93 -5.34 -8.96
C LEU A 145 -3.96 -4.75 -7.94
N SER A 146 -3.02 -3.92 -8.39
CA SER A 146 -2.00 -3.33 -7.53
C SER A 146 -1.72 -1.90 -7.91
N ASP A 147 -1.48 -1.06 -6.91
CA ASP A 147 -1.03 0.32 -7.13
C ASP A 147 -0.01 0.73 -6.07
N LEU A 148 0.81 1.71 -6.44
CA LEU A 148 1.90 2.27 -5.66
C LEU A 148 1.67 3.77 -5.46
N SER A 149 1.97 4.27 -4.26
CA SER A 149 1.97 5.71 -4.00
C SER A 149 3.25 6.11 -3.28
N TYR A 150 3.84 7.20 -3.73
CA TYR A 150 5.06 7.77 -3.15
C TYR A 150 4.74 9.13 -2.55
N THR A 151 5.06 9.32 -1.27
CA THR A 151 4.94 10.62 -0.60
C THR A 151 6.20 10.91 0.21
N ARG A 152 6.37 12.17 0.59
CA ARG A 152 7.42 12.56 1.53
C ARG A 152 6.81 12.85 2.88
N PRO A 153 7.53 12.56 3.98
CA PRO A 153 7.11 13.02 5.30
C PRO A 153 6.85 14.53 5.27
N ARG A 154 5.75 14.97 5.91
CA ARG A 154 5.32 16.38 5.87
C ARG A 154 5.57 17.12 7.17
N GLN A 155 5.53 16.41 8.30
CA GLN A 155 5.66 16.98 9.64
C GLN A 155 7.11 16.92 10.15
N VAL A 156 7.86 15.94 9.68
CA VAL A 156 9.22 15.60 10.14
C VAL A 156 10.08 15.22 8.94
N THR A 157 11.39 15.17 9.11
CA THR A 157 12.32 14.74 8.05
C THR A 157 12.13 13.29 7.71
N CYS A 158 11.95 12.40 8.71
CA CYS A 158 11.57 11.01 8.53
C CYS A 158 10.54 10.60 9.59
N VAL A 159 9.76 9.55 9.33
CA VAL A 159 8.75 9.02 10.25
C VAL A 159 9.31 7.77 10.92
N PRO A 160 9.81 7.82 12.17
CA PRO A 160 10.30 6.64 12.85
C PRO A 160 9.15 5.69 13.18
N TYR A 161 9.42 4.40 13.00
CA TYR A 161 8.52 3.33 13.40
C TYR A 161 9.12 2.58 14.60
N ASN A 162 8.42 2.57 15.75
CA ASN A 162 8.92 2.01 17.00
C ASN A 162 10.35 2.51 17.33
N GLY A 163 10.64 3.78 17.05
CA GLY A 163 11.93 4.39 17.29
C GLY A 163 13.03 4.07 16.25
N VAL A 164 12.67 3.49 15.10
CA VAL A 164 13.61 3.21 13.99
C VAL A 164 13.23 4.04 12.76
N PRO A 165 14.15 4.81 12.17
CA PRO A 165 15.49 5.16 12.69
C PRO A 165 15.41 6.01 13.97
N SER A 166 16.39 5.90 14.83
CA SER A 166 16.45 6.68 16.10
C SER A 166 16.75 8.15 15.86
N THR A 167 17.35 8.46 14.73
CA THR A 167 17.65 9.83 14.27
C THR A 167 17.33 9.96 12.78
N CYS A 168 16.78 11.09 12.39
CA CYS A 168 16.48 11.43 10.99
C CYS A 168 17.53 12.39 10.43
#